data_584b04dca870c9a6e053be3e1975302e
#
_entry.id   584b04dca870c9a6e053be3e1975302e
#
_cell.length_a   1.000
_cell.length_b   1.000
_cell.length_c   1.000
_cell.angle_alpha   90.00
_cell.angle_beta   90.00
_cell.angle_gamma   90.00
#
_symmetry.space_group_name_H-M   'P 1'
#
loop_
_entity.id
_entity.type
_entity.pdbx_description
1 polymer ?
#
loop_
_entity_poly.entity_id
_entity_poly.type
_entity_poly.pdbx_seq_one_letter_code
_entity_poly.pdbx_strand_id
1 'polypeptide(L)'
;MKIVKNNEKVYADLMISNGKIATLDERGTMAEAVAVKDGKILAVGSDEDIAKYKGPDTQAIDAGKRTVIPGLNDSHLHVIRGGLNYNMELRWDGVPSLADALRMLKEQARRTPPGQWVRVVGGWSEFQFAERRMPTLEEINEVAPDTPVFVLHLYCRAMLNKAALRACGYTKDTPNPPAGEIQHDSDGNPTGLLIARPNATILYATL
;
A
#
# COMPACT_ATOMS: atom_id res chain seq x y z
N MET A 1 34.33 -2.27 -52.43
CA MET A 1 33.62 -1.51 -51.36
C MET A 1 34.10 -2.04 -50.03
N LYS A 2 35.06 -1.36 -49.38
CA LYS A 2 35.61 -1.79 -48.06
C LYS A 2 34.61 -1.33 -47.01
N ILE A 3 33.95 -2.30 -46.34
CA ILE A 3 33.17 -2.02 -45.15
C ILE A 3 34.18 -1.78 -44.03
N VAL A 4 34.39 -0.48 -43.69
CA VAL A 4 35.10 -0.09 -42.49
C VAL A 4 34.17 -0.41 -41.32
N LYS A 5 34.41 -1.50 -40.62
CA LYS A 5 33.81 -1.71 -39.29
C LYS A 5 34.45 -0.71 -38.39
N ASN A 6 33.74 0.40 -38.10
CA ASN A 6 34.08 1.30 -37.00
C ASN A 6 33.95 0.49 -35.71
N ASN A 7 35.08 0.03 -35.20
CA ASN A 7 35.19 -0.61 -33.88
C ASN A 7 35.27 0.49 -32.83
N GLU A 8 34.30 1.41 -32.79
CA GLU A 8 34.23 2.38 -31.71
C GLU A 8 33.95 1.65 -30.42
N LYS A 9 34.84 1.86 -29.46
CA LYS A 9 34.73 1.27 -28.13
C LYS A 9 33.52 1.90 -27.41
N VAL A 10 32.51 1.10 -27.11
CA VAL A 10 31.31 1.56 -26.44
C VAL A 10 31.59 1.64 -24.94
N TYR A 11 31.45 2.85 -24.37
CA TYR A 11 31.56 3.05 -22.93
C TYR A 11 30.19 3.24 -22.30
N ALA A 12 30.03 2.74 -21.08
CA ALA A 12 28.84 2.93 -20.26
C ALA A 12 28.76 4.35 -19.71
N ASP A 13 27.54 4.83 -19.50
CA ASP A 13 27.30 6.06 -18.75
C ASP A 13 27.33 5.79 -17.25
N LEU A 14 26.83 4.63 -16.84
CA LEU A 14 26.76 4.17 -15.45
C LEU A 14 27.22 2.71 -15.35
N MET A 15 28.00 2.41 -14.35
CA MET A 15 28.35 1.04 -13.96
C MET A 15 28.07 0.82 -12.48
N ILE A 16 27.50 -0.32 -12.14
CA ILE A 16 27.41 -0.83 -10.77
C ILE A 16 28.23 -2.10 -10.71
N SER A 17 29.16 -2.20 -9.77
CA SER A 17 30.10 -3.32 -9.62
C SER A 17 30.15 -3.80 -8.17
N ASN A 18 30.85 -4.93 -7.93
CA ASN A 18 31.03 -5.50 -6.61
C ASN A 18 29.68 -5.74 -5.89
N GLY A 19 28.66 -6.20 -6.61
CA GLY A 19 27.32 -6.45 -6.12
C GLY A 19 26.89 -7.91 -6.16
N LYS A 20 25.63 -8.13 -5.75
CA LYS A 20 24.86 -9.34 -6.00
C LYS A 20 23.68 -8.93 -6.88
N ILE A 21 23.89 -8.90 -8.20
CA ILE A 21 22.91 -8.40 -9.16
C ILE A 21 21.93 -9.52 -9.48
N ALA A 22 20.69 -9.40 -8.99
CA ALA A 22 19.61 -10.30 -9.36
C ALA A 22 19.04 -9.88 -10.73
N THR A 23 19.26 -10.67 -11.77
CA THR A 23 18.82 -10.32 -13.13
C THR A 23 17.32 -10.49 -13.31
N LEU A 24 16.68 -11.31 -12.47
CA LEU A 24 15.27 -11.71 -12.55
C LEU A 24 14.90 -12.34 -13.89
N ASP A 25 15.88 -12.92 -14.59
CA ASP A 25 15.63 -13.74 -15.77
C ASP A 25 15.01 -15.10 -15.38
N GLU A 26 14.53 -15.85 -16.36
CA GLU A 26 13.89 -17.15 -16.14
C GLU A 26 14.77 -18.17 -15.41
N ARG A 27 16.09 -17.98 -15.44
CA ARG A 27 17.07 -18.86 -14.80
C ARG A 27 17.43 -18.42 -13.38
N GLY A 28 16.97 -17.23 -12.95
CA GLY A 28 17.35 -16.67 -11.66
C GLY A 28 18.85 -16.33 -11.57
N THR A 29 19.44 -15.89 -12.70
CA THR A 29 20.87 -15.61 -12.79
C THR A 29 21.28 -14.52 -11.80
N MET A 30 22.40 -14.75 -11.10
CA MET A 30 23.08 -13.75 -10.26
C MET A 30 24.37 -13.33 -10.94
N ALA A 31 24.55 -12.02 -11.07
CA ALA A 31 25.75 -11.40 -11.61
C ALA A 31 26.47 -10.55 -10.55
N GLU A 32 27.64 -10.00 -10.88
CA GLU A 32 28.43 -9.14 -9.98
C GLU A 32 28.36 -7.69 -10.38
N ALA A 33 28.13 -7.40 -11.67
CA ALA A 33 28.13 -6.05 -12.21
C ALA A 33 27.12 -5.87 -13.36
N VAL A 34 26.75 -4.61 -13.59
CA VAL A 34 25.93 -4.16 -14.70
C VAL A 34 26.45 -2.84 -15.28
N ALA A 35 26.46 -2.75 -16.61
CA ALA A 35 26.75 -1.52 -17.34
C ALA A 35 25.48 -0.99 -18.01
N VAL A 36 25.29 0.32 -17.96
CA VAL A 36 24.15 1.03 -18.54
C VAL A 36 24.63 2.09 -19.51
N LYS A 37 23.99 2.17 -20.67
CA LYS A 37 24.24 3.18 -21.71
C LYS A 37 22.90 3.71 -22.22
N ASP A 38 22.78 5.03 -22.34
CA ASP A 38 21.58 5.71 -22.85
C ASP A 38 20.28 5.22 -22.19
N GLY A 39 20.31 5.03 -20.85
CA GLY A 39 19.17 4.56 -20.06
C GLY A 39 18.81 3.09 -20.27
N LYS A 40 19.64 2.30 -20.95
CA LYS A 40 19.42 0.87 -21.22
C LYS A 40 20.54 0.02 -20.66
N ILE A 41 20.22 -1.20 -20.23
CA ILE A 41 21.23 -2.18 -19.82
C ILE A 41 22.07 -2.55 -21.04
N LEU A 42 23.36 -2.23 -20.99
CA LEU A 42 24.34 -2.56 -22.02
C LEU A 42 24.90 -3.97 -21.84
N ALA A 43 25.24 -4.34 -20.63
CA ALA A 43 25.77 -5.65 -20.30
C ALA A 43 25.57 -5.97 -18.81
N VAL A 44 25.49 -7.26 -18.49
CA VAL A 44 25.43 -7.81 -17.15
C VAL A 44 26.38 -9.00 -17.08
N GLY A 45 27.16 -9.14 -16.02
CA GLY A 45 28.13 -10.23 -15.89
C GLY A 45 28.98 -10.14 -14.65
N SER A 46 30.18 -10.73 -14.71
CA SER A 46 31.19 -10.58 -13.66
C SER A 46 31.76 -9.16 -13.64
N ASP A 47 32.38 -8.76 -12.54
CA ASP A 47 33.10 -7.49 -12.43
C ASP A 47 34.13 -7.34 -13.55
N GLU A 48 34.84 -8.42 -13.89
CA GLU A 48 35.86 -8.46 -14.96
C GLU A 48 35.25 -8.23 -16.34
N ASP A 49 34.14 -8.91 -16.67
CA ASP A 49 33.45 -8.78 -17.95
C ASP A 49 32.92 -7.38 -18.18
N ILE A 50 32.47 -6.72 -17.13
CA ILE A 50 31.85 -5.41 -17.20
C ILE A 50 32.88 -4.28 -17.17
N ALA A 51 34.05 -4.48 -16.56
CA ALA A 51 35.11 -3.48 -16.49
C ALA A 51 35.53 -2.92 -17.86
N LYS A 52 35.42 -3.67 -18.93
CA LYS A 52 35.75 -3.24 -20.31
C LYS A 52 34.88 -2.09 -20.83
N TYR A 53 33.71 -1.89 -20.25
CA TYR A 53 32.78 -0.80 -20.60
C TYR A 53 33.05 0.50 -19.85
N LYS A 54 34.03 0.52 -18.91
CA LYS A 54 34.39 1.71 -18.17
C LYS A 54 35.15 2.69 -19.07
N GLY A 55 34.62 3.88 -19.21
CA GLY A 55 35.24 5.02 -19.90
C GLY A 55 35.59 6.15 -18.94
N PRO A 56 36.20 7.24 -19.44
CA PRO A 56 36.59 8.37 -18.60
C PRO A 56 35.42 9.06 -17.91
N ASP A 57 34.25 9.10 -18.56
CA ASP A 57 33.04 9.76 -18.06
C ASP A 57 32.04 8.80 -17.43
N THR A 58 32.39 7.52 -17.28
CA THR A 58 31.50 6.52 -16.69
C THR A 58 31.33 6.77 -15.19
N GLN A 59 30.10 7.01 -14.74
CA GLN A 59 29.79 7.02 -13.32
C GLN A 59 29.90 5.58 -12.76
N ALA A 60 30.71 5.37 -11.76
CA ALA A 60 30.89 4.04 -11.16
C ALA A 60 30.32 4.02 -9.73
N ILE A 61 29.51 3.02 -9.45
CA ILE A 61 28.95 2.75 -8.12
C ILE A 61 29.48 1.41 -7.62
N ASP A 62 30.14 1.44 -6.47
CA ASP A 62 30.50 0.21 -5.74
C ASP A 62 29.28 -0.22 -4.89
N ALA A 63 28.70 -1.37 -5.19
CA ALA A 63 27.59 -1.92 -4.44
C ALA A 63 28.01 -2.48 -3.07
N GLY A 64 29.30 -2.70 -2.82
CA GLY A 64 29.80 -3.18 -1.53
C GLY A 64 29.20 -4.52 -1.11
N LYS A 65 29.12 -5.48 -2.02
CA LYS A 65 28.49 -6.81 -1.85
C LYS A 65 26.98 -6.80 -1.56
N ARG A 66 26.32 -5.65 -1.66
CA ARG A 66 24.86 -5.54 -1.48
C ARG A 66 24.11 -6.13 -2.67
N THR A 67 22.89 -6.57 -2.38
CA THR A 67 21.97 -7.02 -3.44
C THR A 67 21.47 -5.84 -4.25
N VAL A 68 21.53 -5.96 -5.57
CA VAL A 68 20.98 -5.00 -6.53
C VAL A 68 19.87 -5.71 -7.29
N ILE A 69 18.70 -5.10 -7.33
CA ILE A 69 17.52 -5.59 -8.06
C ILE A 69 17.05 -4.51 -9.04
N PRO A 70 16.31 -4.87 -10.10
CA PRO A 70 15.57 -3.90 -10.89
C PRO A 70 14.64 -3.07 -10.03
N GLY A 71 14.37 -1.83 -10.45
CA GLY A 71 13.37 -0.98 -9.80
C GLY A 71 12.01 -1.68 -9.73
N LEU A 72 11.30 -1.48 -8.61
CA LEU A 72 9.99 -2.06 -8.43
C LEU A 72 9.00 -1.49 -9.46
N ASN A 73 8.29 -2.37 -10.14
CA ASN A 73 7.30 -2.03 -11.13
C ASN A 73 5.95 -2.59 -10.69
N ASP A 74 5.09 -1.72 -10.17
CA ASP A 74 3.77 -2.13 -9.68
C ASP A 74 2.78 -2.23 -10.83
N SER A 75 2.28 -3.44 -11.09
CA SER A 75 1.32 -3.71 -12.15
C SER A 75 -0.14 -3.44 -11.77
N HIS A 76 -0.42 -3.18 -10.49
CA HIS A 76 -1.78 -2.89 -9.99
C HIS A 76 -1.73 -1.86 -8.86
N LEU A 77 -1.87 -0.59 -9.22
CA LEU A 77 -1.76 0.54 -8.28
C LEU A 77 -2.93 1.51 -8.42
N HIS A 78 -3.51 1.86 -7.28
CA HIS A 78 -4.55 2.88 -7.18
C HIS A 78 -3.98 4.23 -6.70
N VAL A 79 -2.93 4.75 -7.33
CA VAL A 79 -2.18 5.92 -6.87
C VAL A 79 -3.05 7.18 -6.73
N ILE A 80 -3.90 7.46 -7.71
CA ILE A 80 -4.79 8.63 -7.69
C ILE A 80 -5.80 8.50 -6.54
N ARG A 81 -6.48 7.37 -6.47
CA ARG A 81 -7.49 7.12 -5.42
C ARG A 81 -6.88 7.09 -4.02
N GLY A 82 -5.71 6.47 -3.88
CA GLY A 82 -4.98 6.44 -2.61
C GLY A 82 -4.50 7.82 -2.15
N GLY A 83 -4.25 8.75 -3.09
CA GLY A 83 -3.80 10.09 -2.80
C GLY A 83 -4.90 11.12 -2.57
N LEU A 84 -6.09 10.94 -3.17
CA LEU A 84 -7.18 11.93 -3.21
C LEU A 84 -7.59 12.43 -1.81
N ASN A 85 -7.73 11.54 -0.86
CA ASN A 85 -8.22 11.85 0.48
C ASN A 85 -7.16 11.60 1.56
N TYR A 86 -5.89 11.41 1.17
CA TYR A 86 -4.81 11.01 2.08
C TYR A 86 -4.74 11.85 3.35
N ASN A 87 -4.85 13.17 3.21
CA ASN A 87 -4.77 14.11 4.34
C ASN A 87 -6.05 14.20 5.18
N MET A 88 -7.15 13.64 4.70
CA MET A 88 -8.45 13.64 5.39
C MET A 88 -8.75 12.32 6.10
N GLU A 89 -7.88 11.33 5.93
CA GLU A 89 -8.04 10.00 6.49
C GLU A 89 -7.10 9.78 7.68
N LEU A 90 -7.60 9.10 8.70
CA LEU A 90 -6.74 8.55 9.73
C LEU A 90 -6.05 7.31 9.19
N ARG A 91 -4.73 7.34 9.13
CA ARG A 91 -3.92 6.28 8.55
C ARG A 91 -3.36 5.36 9.64
N TRP A 92 -3.62 4.06 9.49
CA TRP A 92 -3.07 3.01 10.37
C TRP A 92 -1.91 2.24 9.74
N ASP A 93 -1.37 2.73 8.63
CA ASP A 93 -0.24 2.10 7.93
C ASP A 93 0.95 1.96 8.89
N GLY A 94 1.44 0.73 9.04
CA GLY A 94 2.59 0.43 9.88
C GLY A 94 2.38 0.58 11.40
N VAL A 95 1.16 0.85 11.86
CA VAL A 95 0.85 0.92 13.30
C VAL A 95 1.01 -0.48 13.91
N PRO A 96 1.85 -0.66 14.95
CA PRO A 96 2.27 -1.98 15.40
C PRO A 96 1.28 -2.69 16.32
N SER A 97 0.32 -1.97 16.90
CA SER A 97 -0.65 -2.55 17.84
C SER A 97 -2.04 -1.97 17.68
N LEU A 98 -3.05 -2.76 18.02
CA LEU A 98 -4.44 -2.32 18.06
C LEU A 98 -4.63 -1.24 19.13
N ALA A 99 -3.93 -1.34 20.27
CA ALA A 99 -3.96 -0.31 21.31
C ALA A 99 -3.51 1.05 20.78
N ASP A 100 -2.45 1.11 19.98
CA ASP A 100 -1.99 2.35 19.33
C ASP A 100 -2.99 2.85 18.30
N ALA A 101 -3.56 1.96 17.48
CA ALA A 101 -4.58 2.31 16.50
C ALA A 101 -5.82 2.95 17.15
N LEU A 102 -6.31 2.36 18.23
CA LEU A 102 -7.44 2.89 19.01
C LEU A 102 -7.10 4.21 19.72
N ARG A 103 -5.88 4.37 20.23
CA ARG A 103 -5.41 5.64 20.79
C ARG A 103 -5.42 6.74 19.72
N MET A 104 -4.89 6.46 18.52
CA MET A 104 -4.90 7.41 17.40
C MET A 104 -6.33 7.77 16.99
N LEU A 105 -7.24 6.80 16.97
CA LEU A 105 -8.65 7.04 16.70
C LEU A 105 -9.29 7.95 17.73
N LYS A 106 -9.05 7.73 19.02
CA LYS A 106 -9.52 8.56 20.12
C LYS A 106 -9.03 10.00 19.99
N GLU A 107 -7.75 10.19 19.72
CA GLU A 107 -7.16 11.51 19.54
C GLU A 107 -7.74 12.23 18.31
N GLN A 108 -7.96 11.52 17.22
CA GLN A 108 -8.58 12.09 16.02
C GLN A 108 -10.04 12.45 16.27
N ALA A 109 -10.82 11.58 16.90
CA ALA A 109 -12.22 11.86 17.23
C ALA A 109 -12.38 13.12 18.08
N ARG A 110 -11.51 13.32 19.08
CA ARG A 110 -11.51 14.54 19.92
C ARG A 110 -11.24 15.83 19.15
N ARG A 111 -10.51 15.77 18.04
CA ARG A 111 -10.17 16.94 17.21
C ARG A 111 -11.14 17.15 16.05
N THR A 112 -11.98 16.15 15.77
CA THR A 112 -12.94 16.22 14.67
C THR A 112 -14.13 17.10 15.06
N PRO A 113 -14.44 18.14 14.29
CA PRO A 113 -15.57 19.00 14.54
C PRO A 113 -16.91 18.24 14.54
N PRO A 114 -17.91 18.69 15.30
CA PRO A 114 -19.25 18.09 15.26
C PRO A 114 -19.81 18.00 13.84
N GLY A 115 -20.42 16.87 13.52
CA GLY A 115 -21.00 16.58 12.20
C GLY A 115 -19.99 16.09 11.16
N GLN A 116 -18.70 16.08 11.48
CA GLN A 116 -17.68 15.49 10.62
C GLN A 116 -17.36 14.05 11.04
N TRP A 117 -16.76 13.30 10.12
CA TRP A 117 -16.43 11.90 10.29
C TRP A 117 -14.93 11.67 10.49
N VAL A 118 -14.59 10.67 11.28
CA VAL A 118 -13.27 10.05 11.23
C VAL A 118 -13.34 8.84 10.31
N ARG A 119 -12.48 8.83 9.30
CA ARG A 119 -12.37 7.76 8.32
C ARG A 119 -11.01 7.09 8.44
N VAL A 120 -10.99 5.79 8.71
CA VAL A 120 -9.80 4.96 8.62
C VAL A 120 -9.90 4.16 7.33
N VAL A 121 -9.11 4.53 6.33
CA VAL A 121 -9.19 3.94 4.98
C VAL A 121 -7.80 3.53 4.50
N GLY A 122 -7.72 2.33 3.92
CA GLY A 122 -6.52 1.83 3.26
C GLY A 122 -5.37 1.42 4.17
N GLY A 123 -4.39 0.79 3.56
CA GLY A 123 -3.04 0.58 4.05
C GLY A 123 -2.84 -0.23 5.34
N TRP A 124 -3.84 -0.91 5.87
CA TRP A 124 -3.73 -1.68 7.10
C TRP A 124 -4.44 -3.03 7.03
N SER A 125 -3.99 -3.95 7.86
CA SER A 125 -4.68 -5.22 8.14
C SER A 125 -4.40 -5.65 9.58
N GLU A 126 -5.22 -6.56 10.11
CA GLU A 126 -5.07 -7.13 11.44
C GLU A 126 -3.73 -7.84 11.65
N PHE A 127 -3.09 -8.28 10.57
CA PHE A 127 -1.81 -9.00 10.65
C PHE A 127 -0.61 -8.12 11.02
N GLN A 128 -0.73 -6.81 10.90
CA GLN A 128 0.31 -5.88 11.35
C GLN A 128 0.28 -5.63 12.86
N PHE A 129 -0.90 -5.81 13.48
CA PHE A 129 -1.06 -5.61 14.92
C PHE A 129 -0.46 -6.75 15.75
N ALA A 130 0.12 -6.43 16.88
CA ALA A 130 0.62 -7.42 17.83
C ALA A 130 -0.50 -8.40 18.28
N GLU A 131 -1.73 -7.90 18.40
CA GLU A 131 -2.91 -8.65 18.81
C GLU A 131 -3.47 -9.56 17.71
N ARG A 132 -3.03 -9.40 16.46
CA ARG A 132 -3.41 -10.21 15.29
C ARG A 132 -4.94 -10.34 15.10
N ARG A 133 -5.69 -9.30 15.43
CA ARG A 133 -7.14 -9.26 15.29
C ARG A 133 -7.65 -7.88 14.86
N MET A 134 -8.86 -7.86 14.36
CA MET A 134 -9.62 -6.62 14.11
C MET A 134 -10.00 -5.94 15.44
N PRO A 135 -10.21 -4.61 15.46
CA PRO A 135 -10.93 -3.96 16.56
C PRO A 135 -12.35 -4.52 16.65
N THR A 136 -12.92 -4.51 17.83
CA THR A 136 -14.35 -4.76 18.00
C THR A 136 -15.14 -3.46 17.86
N LEU A 137 -16.44 -3.57 17.62
CA LEU A 137 -17.31 -2.40 17.55
C LEU A 137 -17.45 -1.71 18.91
N GLU A 138 -17.36 -2.48 20.00
CA GLU A 138 -17.34 -1.96 21.37
C GLU A 138 -16.11 -1.09 21.60
N GLU A 139 -14.92 -1.57 21.21
CA GLU A 139 -13.68 -0.82 21.34
C GLU A 139 -13.72 0.50 20.54
N ILE A 140 -14.28 0.49 19.31
CA ILE A 140 -14.45 1.70 18.50
C ILE A 140 -15.45 2.65 19.17
N ASN A 141 -16.57 2.13 19.70
CA ASN A 141 -17.57 2.94 20.40
C ASN A 141 -17.00 3.56 21.67
N GLU A 142 -16.17 2.85 22.42
CA GLU A 142 -15.55 3.35 23.67
C GLU A 142 -14.62 4.53 23.38
N VAL A 143 -13.81 4.46 22.34
CA VAL A 143 -12.83 5.52 22.02
C VAL A 143 -13.43 6.69 21.26
N ALA A 144 -14.58 6.52 20.58
CA ALA A 144 -15.25 7.55 19.80
C ALA A 144 -16.79 7.42 19.92
N PRO A 145 -17.40 7.69 21.09
CA PRO A 145 -18.82 7.45 21.32
C PRO A 145 -19.74 8.39 20.53
N ASP A 146 -19.31 9.64 20.28
CA ASP A 146 -20.15 10.70 19.71
C ASP A 146 -19.75 11.10 18.30
N THR A 147 -18.51 10.84 17.91
CA THR A 147 -18.01 11.17 16.57
C THR A 147 -18.28 9.99 15.62
N PRO A 148 -18.94 10.21 14.47
CA PRO A 148 -19.10 9.15 13.48
C PRO A 148 -17.77 8.60 12.98
N VAL A 149 -17.59 7.29 13.05
CA VAL A 149 -16.38 6.58 12.63
C VAL A 149 -16.69 5.55 11.57
N PHE A 150 -15.89 5.56 10.51
CA PHE A 150 -15.89 4.57 9.45
C PHE A 150 -14.49 3.93 9.38
N VAL A 151 -14.39 2.63 9.61
CA VAL A 151 -13.15 1.86 9.49
C VAL A 151 -13.27 0.88 8.35
N LEU A 152 -12.59 1.14 7.22
CA LEU A 152 -12.54 0.23 6.08
C LEU A 152 -11.49 -0.84 6.30
N HIS A 153 -11.86 -2.11 6.17
CA HIS A 153 -10.93 -3.24 6.16
C HIS A 153 -10.84 -3.83 4.76
N LEU A 154 -9.71 -3.61 4.11
CA LEU A 154 -9.48 -3.97 2.71
C LEU A 154 -10.61 -3.40 1.83
N TYR A 155 -11.28 -4.24 1.03
CA TYR A 155 -12.40 -3.83 0.18
C TYR A 155 -13.69 -4.61 0.46
N CYS A 156 -13.70 -5.45 1.48
CA CYS A 156 -14.80 -6.36 1.73
C CYS A 156 -15.61 -6.06 2.98
N ARG A 157 -15.09 -5.25 3.90
CA ARG A 157 -15.77 -4.94 5.16
C ARG A 157 -15.55 -3.50 5.56
N ALA A 158 -16.54 -2.92 6.24
CA ALA A 158 -16.38 -1.67 6.96
C ALA A 158 -17.07 -1.75 8.32
N MET A 159 -16.55 -1.02 9.29
CA MET A 159 -17.10 -0.94 10.63
C MET A 159 -17.56 0.48 10.91
N LEU A 160 -18.83 0.61 11.29
CA LEU A 160 -19.47 1.86 11.70
C LEU A 160 -19.70 1.81 13.21
N ASN A 161 -19.28 2.83 13.93
CA ASN A 161 -19.70 2.95 15.33
C ASN A 161 -21.16 3.39 15.46
N LYS A 162 -21.71 3.40 16.67
CA LYS A 162 -23.09 3.79 16.93
C LYS A 162 -23.42 5.21 16.45
N ALA A 163 -22.46 6.13 16.54
CA ALA A 163 -22.64 7.50 16.05
C ALA A 163 -22.75 7.52 14.50
N ALA A 164 -21.96 6.69 13.81
CA ALA A 164 -22.04 6.55 12.36
C ALA A 164 -23.35 5.90 11.91
N LEU A 165 -23.82 4.86 12.59
CA LEU A 165 -25.12 4.24 12.31
C LEU A 165 -26.26 5.26 12.42
N ARG A 166 -26.25 6.10 13.48
CA ARG A 166 -27.23 7.18 13.62
C ARG A 166 -27.13 8.22 12.50
N ALA A 167 -25.90 8.61 12.12
CA ALA A 167 -25.68 9.58 11.05
C ALA A 167 -26.13 9.06 9.67
N CYS A 168 -26.01 7.75 9.41
CA CYS A 168 -26.52 7.10 8.19
C CYS A 168 -28.03 6.85 8.24
N GLY A 169 -28.68 6.96 9.40
CA GLY A 169 -30.09 6.59 9.56
C GLY A 169 -30.34 5.08 9.45
N TYR A 170 -29.34 4.26 9.71
CA TYR A 170 -29.51 2.79 9.66
C TYR A 170 -30.29 2.29 10.87
N THR A 171 -31.37 1.57 10.58
CA THR A 171 -32.28 0.99 11.57
C THR A 171 -32.52 -0.48 11.25
N LYS A 172 -33.26 -1.17 12.11
CA LYS A 172 -33.68 -2.56 11.88
C LYS A 172 -34.49 -2.77 10.58
N ASP A 173 -35.11 -1.70 10.09
CA ASP A 173 -35.94 -1.73 8.87
C ASP A 173 -35.15 -1.31 7.62
N THR A 174 -33.87 -1.00 7.75
CA THR A 174 -33.03 -0.62 6.61
C THR A 174 -32.69 -1.85 5.77
N PRO A 175 -33.10 -1.90 4.49
CA PRO A 175 -32.87 -3.06 3.65
C PRO A 175 -31.38 -3.16 3.28
N ASN A 176 -30.91 -4.38 3.03
CA ASN A 176 -29.61 -4.59 2.44
C ASN A 176 -29.54 -3.98 1.04
N PRO A 177 -28.49 -3.22 0.72
CA PRO A 177 -28.30 -2.71 -0.63
C PRO A 177 -27.85 -3.83 -1.58
N PRO A 178 -27.99 -3.63 -2.89
CA PRO A 178 -27.49 -4.58 -3.88
C PRO A 178 -26.00 -4.88 -3.67
N ALA A 179 -25.63 -6.17 -3.67
CA ALA A 179 -24.26 -6.64 -3.47
C ALA A 179 -23.61 -6.22 -2.14
N GLY A 180 -24.42 -5.93 -1.12
CA GLY A 180 -23.94 -5.58 0.22
C GLY A 180 -24.86 -6.13 1.31
N GLU A 181 -24.33 -6.14 2.53
CA GLU A 181 -25.05 -6.58 3.71
C GLU A 181 -24.81 -5.59 4.85
N ILE A 182 -25.88 -5.13 5.47
CA ILE A 182 -25.86 -4.46 6.77
C ILE A 182 -26.09 -5.58 7.79
N GLN A 183 -25.05 -5.94 8.54
CA GLN A 183 -25.19 -7.03 9.51
C GLN A 183 -26.10 -6.61 10.66
N HIS A 184 -27.00 -7.50 11.06
CA HIS A 184 -27.93 -7.33 12.18
C HIS A 184 -27.64 -8.35 13.29
N ASP A 185 -27.96 -7.97 14.50
CA ASP A 185 -27.96 -8.86 15.68
C ASP A 185 -29.23 -9.73 15.74
N SER A 186 -29.36 -10.55 16.80
CA SER A 186 -30.53 -11.39 17.02
C SER A 186 -31.84 -10.61 17.17
N ASP A 187 -31.77 -9.35 17.57
CA ASP A 187 -32.94 -8.48 17.79
C ASP A 187 -33.26 -7.64 16.54
N GLY A 188 -32.50 -7.84 15.47
CA GLY A 188 -32.65 -7.14 14.19
C GLY A 188 -31.98 -5.76 14.15
N ASN A 189 -31.20 -5.37 15.15
CA ASN A 189 -30.55 -4.06 15.12
C ASN A 189 -29.24 -4.14 14.30
N PRO A 190 -28.89 -3.08 13.53
CA PRO A 190 -27.61 -3.02 12.85
C PRO A 190 -26.43 -3.11 13.83
N THR A 191 -25.53 -4.06 13.61
CA THR A 191 -24.33 -4.22 14.44
C THR A 191 -23.28 -3.16 14.19
N GLY A 192 -23.30 -2.52 13.03
CA GLY A 192 -22.28 -1.62 12.54
C GLY A 192 -21.29 -2.27 11.56
N LEU A 193 -21.36 -3.57 11.36
CA LEU A 193 -20.56 -4.24 10.34
C LEU A 193 -21.27 -4.18 8.98
N LEU A 194 -20.60 -3.65 7.98
CA LEU A 194 -21.00 -3.68 6.58
C LEU A 194 -20.13 -4.68 5.82
N ILE A 195 -20.76 -5.51 4.99
CA ILE A 195 -20.09 -6.53 4.18
C ILE A 195 -20.38 -6.29 2.70
N ALA A 196 -19.37 -6.26 1.86
CA ALA A 196 -19.49 -6.12 0.42
C ALA A 196 -19.30 -7.47 -0.28
N ARG A 197 -20.16 -7.76 -1.28
CA ARG A 197 -20.09 -8.99 -2.11
C ARG A 197 -20.54 -8.67 -3.54
N PRO A 198 -19.66 -8.71 -4.56
CA PRO A 198 -18.21 -8.90 -4.54
C PRO A 198 -17.41 -7.61 -4.49
N ASN A 199 -18.03 -6.44 -4.51
CA ASN A 199 -17.33 -5.17 -4.54
C ASN A 199 -17.80 -4.21 -3.45
N ALA A 200 -16.96 -3.21 -3.19
CA ALA A 200 -17.11 -2.30 -2.07
C ALA A 200 -18.09 -1.12 -2.31
N THR A 201 -18.97 -1.18 -3.31
CA THR A 201 -19.84 -0.04 -3.68
C THR A 201 -20.65 0.46 -2.50
N ILE A 202 -21.26 -0.44 -1.72
CA ILE A 202 -21.99 -0.07 -0.50
C ILE A 202 -21.10 0.65 0.52
N LEU A 203 -19.84 0.26 0.64
CA LEU A 203 -18.94 0.82 1.63
C LEU A 203 -18.61 2.28 1.29
N TYR A 204 -18.61 2.62 0.01
CA TYR A 204 -18.38 3.99 -0.45
C TYR A 204 -19.65 4.83 -0.48
N ALA A 205 -20.80 4.21 -0.70
CA ALA A 205 -22.08 4.91 -0.67
C ALA A 205 -22.45 5.40 0.73
N THR A 206 -21.86 4.84 1.78
CA THR A 206 -22.01 5.26 3.18
C THR A 206 -21.26 6.56 3.49
N LEU A 207 -20.25 6.89 2.71
CA LEU A 207 -19.39 8.07 2.87
C LEU A 207 -19.86 9.23 2.00
#